data_9c06d071bc67055413f527cbebe5f270
#
_entry.id   9c06d071bc67055413f527cbebe5f270
#
_cell.length_a   1.000
_cell.length_b   1.000
_cell.length_c   1.000
_cell.angle_alpha   90.00
_cell.angle_beta   90.00
_cell.angle_gamma   90.00
#
_symmetry.space_group_name_H-M   'P 1'
#
loop_
_entity.id
_entity.type
_entity.pdbx_description
1 polymer ?
#
loop_
_entity_poly.entity_id
_entity_poly.type
_entity_poly.pdbx_seq_one_letter_code
_entity_poly.pdbx_strand_id
1 'polypeptide(L)'
;VEPELKLNSHIQTKTVAPGITGAYHPFGHAVTFLPEEGWKAVEAGKYRELPDWIMTDLMSRHFIVGPGEEELLLAGMDQGPAGLGELWLVLVQSCNMACQYCVVEGNVEDEDRRKFSKPKDIFDNPFIAPDENGEPTLKPSGGDNDYMSVETAEAACDLFGRLLQTSGQPTPRVTFYGGEPMLNRDAIRAAVPKLRQLRWPGQARPEGVSMLIITNGQIYDAELTEFLAEHKVMVSVSLDGMAHHHDSVRVNHGGGPTFDKAARSLEKYIAAGLTCGICTTIGKHNVDDLPEIADYFAERFGVAVEFQVPFDIGCGGNEYYVPMVDAFPKAMEAYERLRRRGVIEGLAFKRVAEMAGGGTRRTDCSAIGSQVTVSPDGALGPCHSLVGERIGFTGHVSEPDFDPFDTEIFQEWAGRYPLNMPDCSGCSALGICGGGCPYNAMIKRGSIWEKDPQQCSYMYAFIDWYIDDCWSRYQAATAATQQPQANPVRNAAFA
;
A
#
# COMPACT_ATOMS: atom_id res chain seq x y z
N VAL A 1 -24.61 38.08 16.94
CA VAL A 1 -23.36 37.41 17.38
C VAL A 1 -22.71 36.90 16.12
N GLU A 2 -21.56 37.49 15.74
CA GLU A 2 -20.78 36.97 14.62
C GLU A 2 -20.33 35.54 14.98
N PRO A 3 -20.32 34.59 14.03
CA PRO A 3 -19.83 33.24 14.28
C PRO A 3 -18.37 33.30 14.75
N GLU A 4 -18.04 32.53 15.79
CA GLU A 4 -16.69 32.43 16.32
C GLU A 4 -15.85 31.63 15.34
N LEU A 5 -15.05 32.30 14.50
CA LEU A 5 -14.14 31.68 13.54
C LEU A 5 -12.92 31.16 14.24
N LYS A 6 -12.44 29.98 13.83
CA LYS A 6 -11.18 29.38 14.31
C LYS A 6 -10.33 28.86 13.16
N LEU A 7 -9.03 28.78 13.41
CA LEU A 7 -8.11 28.03 12.52
C LEU A 7 -8.43 26.54 12.64
N ASN A 8 -8.49 25.85 11.51
CA ASN A 8 -8.64 24.39 11.47
C ASN A 8 -7.48 23.70 12.20
N SER A 9 -7.79 22.72 13.04
CA SER A 9 -6.78 22.06 13.90
C SER A 9 -5.85 21.11 13.14
N HIS A 10 -6.17 20.75 11.88
CA HIS A 10 -5.45 19.75 11.07
C HIS A 10 -4.46 20.36 10.08
N ILE A 11 -3.91 21.53 10.36
CA ILE A 11 -3.04 22.26 9.44
C ILE A 11 -1.58 21.88 9.65
N GLN A 12 -0.86 21.67 8.55
CA GLN A 12 0.60 21.63 8.50
C GLN A 12 1.13 22.80 7.69
N THR A 13 2.15 23.49 8.21
CA THR A 13 2.77 24.65 7.56
C THR A 13 4.23 24.41 7.27
N LYS A 14 4.74 25.07 6.22
CA LYS A 14 6.14 25.03 5.82
C LYS A 14 6.57 26.33 5.14
N THR A 15 7.76 26.84 5.46
CA THR A 15 8.37 27.92 4.69
C THR A 15 8.86 27.36 3.33
N VAL A 16 8.29 27.87 2.24
CA VAL A 16 8.61 27.44 0.86
C VAL A 16 9.54 28.39 0.13
N ALA A 17 9.61 29.64 0.57
CA ALA A 17 10.53 30.65 0.08
C ALA A 17 10.74 31.72 1.17
N PRO A 18 11.78 32.59 1.09
CA PRO A 18 11.96 33.68 2.04
C PRO A 18 10.69 34.54 2.16
N GLY A 19 10.12 34.57 3.35
CA GLY A 19 8.90 35.35 3.66
C GLY A 19 7.59 34.76 3.11
N ILE A 20 7.57 33.51 2.61
CA ILE A 20 6.36 32.82 2.13
C ILE A 20 6.18 31.51 2.88
N THR A 21 5.01 31.33 3.46
CA THR A 21 4.58 30.09 4.12
C THR A 21 3.54 29.37 3.26
N GLY A 22 3.78 28.11 2.97
CA GLY A 22 2.78 27.17 2.46
C GLY A 22 2.04 26.50 3.61
N ALA A 23 0.75 26.29 3.47
CA ALA A 23 -0.08 25.60 4.42
C ALA A 23 -0.94 24.55 3.74
N TYR A 24 -1.12 23.42 4.39
CA TYR A 24 -1.91 22.27 3.92
C TYR A 24 -2.89 21.83 5.02
N HIS A 25 -4.06 21.35 4.61
CA HIS A 25 -4.98 20.59 5.49
C HIS A 25 -5.66 19.45 4.70
N PRO A 26 -6.15 18.39 5.41
CA PRO A 26 -6.65 17.16 4.78
C PRO A 26 -8.04 17.27 4.16
N PHE A 27 -8.85 18.26 4.53
CA PHE A 27 -10.23 18.41 4.04
C PHE A 27 -10.22 19.02 2.64
N GLY A 28 -10.31 18.18 1.62
CA GLY A 28 -10.15 18.57 0.22
C GLY A 28 -8.70 18.77 -0.22
N HIS A 29 -7.73 18.40 0.62
CA HIS A 29 -6.28 18.43 0.34
C HIS A 29 -5.76 19.76 -0.21
N ALA A 30 -6.32 20.86 0.29
CA ALA A 30 -5.97 22.19 -0.16
C ALA A 30 -4.58 22.60 0.30
N VAL A 31 -3.86 23.31 -0.58
CA VAL A 31 -2.61 23.99 -0.26
C VAL A 31 -2.80 25.47 -0.56
N THR A 32 -2.41 26.35 0.38
CA THR A 32 -2.39 27.79 0.18
C THR A 32 -1.01 28.36 0.47
N PHE A 33 -0.72 29.53 -0.11
CA PHE A 33 0.56 30.24 0.09
C PHE A 33 0.26 31.68 0.52
N LEU A 34 0.80 32.08 1.65
CA LEU A 34 0.66 33.41 2.18
C LEU A 34 2.03 34.00 2.56
N PRO A 35 2.17 35.35 2.53
CA PRO A 35 3.27 36.00 3.22
C PRO A 35 3.32 35.56 4.68
N GLU A 36 4.53 35.37 5.22
CA GLU A 36 4.75 34.92 6.60
C GLU A 36 3.98 35.77 7.63
N GLU A 37 3.93 37.09 7.42
CA GLU A 37 3.16 38.01 8.31
C GLU A 37 1.64 37.74 8.24
N GLY A 38 1.13 37.44 7.03
CA GLY A 38 -0.27 37.06 6.84
C GLY A 38 -0.60 35.74 7.55
N TRP A 39 0.31 34.78 7.48
CA TRP A 39 0.12 33.50 8.17
C TRP A 39 0.16 33.66 9.70
N LYS A 40 1.10 34.45 10.23
CA LYS A 40 1.15 34.80 11.66
C LYS A 40 -0.15 35.47 12.16
N ALA A 41 -0.78 36.30 11.32
CA ALA A 41 -2.09 36.90 11.66
C ALA A 41 -3.18 35.83 11.72
N VAL A 42 -3.17 34.84 10.81
CA VAL A 42 -4.09 33.68 10.82
C VAL A 42 -3.93 32.87 12.12
N GLU A 43 -2.71 32.51 12.48
CA GLU A 43 -2.41 31.73 13.70
C GLU A 43 -2.79 32.49 14.98
N ALA A 44 -2.66 33.83 14.97
CA ALA A 44 -3.04 34.67 16.08
C ALA A 44 -4.55 34.96 16.17
N GLY A 45 -5.37 34.40 15.27
CA GLY A 45 -6.82 34.65 15.22
C GLY A 45 -7.20 36.06 14.77
N LYS A 46 -6.26 36.82 14.18
CA LYS A 46 -6.46 38.20 13.74
C LYS A 46 -7.07 38.29 12.34
N TYR A 47 -8.12 37.54 12.12
CA TYR A 47 -8.75 37.37 10.81
C TYR A 47 -9.20 38.67 10.15
N ARG A 48 -9.60 39.70 10.97
CA ARG A 48 -10.03 41.03 10.50
C ARG A 48 -8.89 41.90 9.95
N GLU A 49 -7.63 41.50 10.24
CA GLU A 49 -6.46 42.22 9.71
C GLU A 49 -6.11 41.74 8.29
N LEU A 50 -6.72 40.64 7.84
CA LEU A 50 -6.49 40.06 6.50
C LEU A 50 -7.37 40.74 5.45
N PRO A 51 -6.89 40.91 4.21
CA PRO A 51 -7.71 41.36 3.08
C PRO A 51 -8.88 40.38 2.83
N ASP A 52 -10.05 40.93 2.48
CA ASP A 52 -11.31 40.19 2.29
C ASP A 52 -11.13 38.99 1.32
N TRP A 53 -10.36 39.16 0.28
CA TRP A 53 -10.12 38.08 -0.70
C TRP A 53 -9.31 36.93 -0.12
N ILE A 54 -8.36 37.17 0.79
CA ILE A 54 -7.63 36.14 1.52
C ILE A 54 -8.60 35.43 2.48
N MET A 55 -9.38 36.16 3.23
CA MET A 55 -10.38 35.55 4.12
C MET A 55 -11.36 34.67 3.38
N THR A 56 -11.89 35.17 2.25
CA THR A 56 -12.80 34.37 1.41
C THR A 56 -12.13 33.08 0.90
N ASP A 57 -10.88 33.13 0.44
CA ASP A 57 -10.12 31.95 -0.01
C ASP A 57 -9.91 30.96 1.13
N LEU A 58 -9.42 31.41 2.28
CA LEU A 58 -9.15 30.56 3.45
C LEU A 58 -10.41 29.89 4.00
N MET A 59 -11.54 30.60 4.04
CA MET A 59 -12.82 30.01 4.44
C MET A 59 -13.36 29.04 3.40
N SER A 60 -13.33 29.39 2.13
CA SER A 60 -13.83 28.52 1.05
C SER A 60 -13.05 27.20 0.92
N ARG A 61 -11.83 27.18 1.43
CA ARG A 61 -10.96 26.01 1.46
C ARG A 61 -10.85 25.37 2.84
N HIS A 62 -11.63 25.80 3.82
CA HIS A 62 -11.66 25.26 5.19
C HIS A 62 -10.36 25.42 6.01
N PHE A 63 -9.50 26.36 5.68
CA PHE A 63 -8.38 26.76 6.56
C PHE A 63 -8.89 27.49 7.79
N ILE A 64 -9.88 28.35 7.62
CA ILE A 64 -10.63 29.00 8.69
C ILE A 64 -12.05 28.45 8.67
N VAL A 65 -12.52 27.92 9.79
CA VAL A 65 -13.78 27.21 9.93
C VAL A 65 -14.70 27.92 10.97
N GLY A 66 -16.00 27.81 10.72
CA GLY A 66 -17.03 28.23 11.67
C GLY A 66 -17.33 27.16 12.74
N PRO A 67 -18.22 27.52 13.71
CA PRO A 67 -18.63 26.56 14.75
C PRO A 67 -19.26 25.29 14.15
N GLY A 68 -18.79 24.13 14.55
CA GLY A 68 -19.29 22.80 14.10
C GLY A 68 -18.88 22.39 12.69
N GLU A 69 -18.20 23.24 11.93
CA GLU A 69 -17.81 22.92 10.55
C GLU A 69 -16.73 21.84 10.49
N GLU A 70 -15.75 21.89 11.38
CA GLU A 70 -14.68 20.89 11.44
C GLU A 70 -15.21 19.50 11.77
N GLU A 71 -16.17 19.41 12.67
CA GLU A 71 -16.87 18.16 13.01
C GLU A 71 -17.66 17.60 11.83
N LEU A 72 -18.28 18.47 11.02
CA LEU A 72 -18.99 18.05 9.80
C LEU A 72 -18.00 17.55 8.73
N LEU A 73 -16.86 18.19 8.58
CA LEU A 73 -15.80 17.75 7.67
C LEU A 73 -15.25 16.37 8.07
N LEU A 74 -15.00 16.15 9.36
CA LEU A 74 -14.59 14.87 9.91
C LEU A 74 -15.64 13.77 9.67
N ALA A 75 -16.90 14.07 9.95
CA ALA A 75 -18.00 13.13 9.70
C ALA A 75 -18.12 12.79 8.20
N GLY A 76 -17.86 13.74 7.30
CA GLY A 76 -17.85 13.51 5.85
C GLY A 76 -16.71 12.58 5.37
N MET A 77 -15.66 12.41 6.16
CA MET A 77 -14.57 11.47 5.85
C MET A 77 -14.92 10.02 6.20
N ASP A 78 -15.88 9.79 7.09
CA ASP A 78 -16.31 8.45 7.48
C ASP A 78 -17.37 7.91 6.51
N GLN A 79 -16.92 7.33 5.43
CA GLN A 79 -17.79 6.70 4.42
C GLN A 79 -18.18 5.25 4.76
N GLY A 80 -17.94 4.81 5.99
CA GLY A 80 -18.14 3.42 6.41
C GLY A 80 -17.10 2.44 5.86
N PRO A 81 -17.17 1.17 6.24
CA PRO A 81 -16.25 0.16 5.73
C PRO A 81 -16.47 -0.02 4.22
N ALA A 82 -15.38 -0.04 3.46
CA ALA A 82 -15.43 -0.49 2.08
C ALA A 82 -15.79 -1.99 2.08
N GLY A 83 -16.71 -2.42 1.22
CA GLY A 83 -16.97 -3.84 1.02
C GLY A 83 -15.74 -4.57 0.48
N LEU A 84 -15.79 -5.89 0.40
CA LEU A 84 -14.68 -6.72 -0.08
C LEU A 84 -14.15 -6.21 -1.43
N GLY A 85 -12.90 -5.78 -1.44
CA GLY A 85 -12.19 -5.25 -2.61
C GLY A 85 -11.01 -6.09 -3.05
N GLU A 86 -10.48 -6.95 -2.17
CA GLU A 86 -9.25 -7.67 -2.46
C GLU A 86 -9.23 -9.09 -1.89
N LEU A 87 -8.81 -10.04 -2.71
CA LEU A 87 -8.51 -11.42 -2.32
C LEU A 87 -7.01 -11.66 -2.51
N TRP A 88 -6.35 -12.14 -1.47
CA TRP A 88 -4.97 -12.66 -1.53
C TRP A 88 -4.99 -14.17 -1.49
N LEU A 89 -4.55 -14.80 -2.56
CA LEU A 89 -4.36 -16.24 -2.63
C LEU A 89 -2.89 -16.55 -2.38
N VAL A 90 -2.57 -17.04 -1.19
CA VAL A 90 -1.22 -17.50 -0.85
C VAL A 90 -1.09 -18.95 -1.36
N LEU A 91 -0.59 -19.09 -2.58
CA LEU A 91 -0.61 -20.37 -3.30
C LEU A 91 0.39 -21.39 -2.74
N VAL A 92 1.45 -20.89 -2.10
CA VAL A 92 2.54 -21.73 -1.59
C VAL A 92 3.33 -20.95 -0.54
N GLN A 93 3.75 -21.60 0.53
CA GLN A 93 4.66 -21.01 1.52
C GLN A 93 6.13 -21.19 1.14
N SER A 94 6.47 -22.28 0.47
CA SER A 94 7.84 -22.53 0.00
C SER A 94 8.27 -21.54 -1.09
N CYS A 95 9.57 -21.23 -1.13
CA CYS A 95 10.19 -20.38 -2.13
C CYS A 95 11.45 -21.05 -2.69
N ASN A 96 11.77 -20.78 -3.95
CA ASN A 96 13.01 -21.23 -4.62
C ASN A 96 14.17 -20.24 -4.44
N MET A 97 14.02 -19.23 -3.57
CA MET A 97 15.03 -18.25 -3.20
C MET A 97 15.20 -18.16 -1.68
N ALA A 98 16.32 -17.60 -1.24
CA ALA A 98 16.67 -17.34 0.15
C ALA A 98 16.98 -15.85 0.36
N CYS A 99 16.01 -14.98 0.08
CA CYS A 99 16.18 -13.53 0.25
C CYS A 99 16.42 -13.17 1.72
N GLN A 100 17.46 -12.36 1.99
CA GLN A 100 17.93 -12.11 3.35
C GLN A 100 16.99 -11.25 4.22
N TYR A 101 16.06 -10.52 3.63
CA TYR A 101 15.06 -9.71 4.31
C TYR A 101 13.63 -10.28 4.19
N CYS A 102 13.47 -11.52 3.76
CA CYS A 102 12.16 -12.09 3.47
C CYS A 102 11.23 -12.05 4.70
N VAL A 103 10.02 -11.52 4.51
CA VAL A 103 8.96 -11.49 5.54
C VAL A 103 8.10 -12.75 5.49
N VAL A 104 8.05 -13.43 4.33
CA VAL A 104 7.35 -14.70 4.17
C VAL A 104 8.28 -15.80 4.65
N GLU A 105 8.02 -16.37 5.79
CA GLU A 105 8.89 -17.25 6.58
C GLU A 105 9.27 -18.61 5.94
N GLY A 106 9.20 -18.76 4.63
CA GLY A 106 9.49 -20.04 3.96
C GLY A 106 10.87 -20.66 4.21
N ASN A 107 11.82 -19.91 4.82
CA ASN A 107 13.23 -20.34 4.94
C ASN A 107 13.87 -20.02 6.30
N VAL A 108 13.09 -19.66 7.33
CA VAL A 108 13.66 -19.39 8.67
C VAL A 108 13.74 -20.66 9.48
N GLU A 109 14.94 -21.02 9.95
CA GLU A 109 15.10 -22.15 10.89
C GLU A 109 14.35 -21.87 12.19
N ASP A 110 13.79 -22.93 12.82
CA ASP A 110 12.91 -22.87 13.99
C ASP A 110 13.49 -22.08 15.19
N GLU A 111 14.81 -22.00 15.34
CA GLU A 111 15.45 -21.26 16.44
C GLU A 111 15.32 -19.75 16.31
N ASP A 112 15.28 -19.20 15.08
CA ASP A 112 15.12 -17.77 14.88
C ASP A 112 13.65 -17.32 14.98
N ARG A 113 12.69 -18.21 14.70
CA ARG A 113 11.25 -17.98 14.95
C ARG A 113 10.94 -17.73 16.43
N ARG A 114 11.70 -18.30 17.36
CA ARG A 114 11.51 -18.16 18.83
C ARG A 114 11.98 -16.82 19.38
N LYS A 115 12.80 -16.06 18.65
CA LYS A 115 13.34 -14.76 19.10
C LYS A 115 12.33 -13.62 19.05
N PHE A 116 11.25 -13.77 18.28
CA PHE A 116 10.17 -12.82 18.29
C PHE A 116 9.20 -13.17 19.42
N SER A 117 9.38 -12.54 20.58
CA SER A 117 8.45 -12.67 21.71
C SER A 117 7.08 -12.16 21.25
N LYS A 118 6.18 -13.08 20.94
CA LYS A 118 4.78 -12.79 20.58
C LYS A 118 4.09 -12.15 21.78
N PRO A 119 3.26 -11.12 21.57
CA PRO A 119 2.30 -10.72 22.58
C PRO A 119 1.40 -11.94 22.87
N LYS A 120 1.46 -12.47 24.08
CA LYS A 120 0.83 -13.74 24.48
C LYS A 120 -0.69 -13.74 24.44
N ASP A 121 -1.33 -12.58 24.27
CA ASP A 121 -2.76 -12.37 24.59
C ASP A 121 -3.56 -11.64 23.51
N ILE A 122 -3.10 -11.59 22.24
CA ILE A 122 -3.81 -10.77 21.25
C ILE A 122 -5.11 -11.42 20.76
N PHE A 123 -5.19 -12.76 20.68
CA PHE A 123 -6.41 -13.49 20.31
C PHE A 123 -6.38 -14.93 20.79
N ASP A 124 -7.53 -15.48 21.17
CA ASP A 124 -7.76 -16.94 21.24
C ASP A 124 -7.57 -17.51 19.83
N ASN A 125 -6.32 -17.86 19.51
CA ASN A 125 -6.00 -18.40 18.19
C ASN A 125 -6.33 -19.90 18.16
N PRO A 126 -7.36 -20.35 17.42
CA PRO A 126 -7.77 -21.75 17.37
C PRO A 126 -6.70 -22.67 16.73
N PHE A 127 -5.68 -22.11 16.12
CA PHE A 127 -4.56 -22.83 15.49
C PHE A 127 -3.36 -22.97 16.45
N ILE A 128 -3.37 -22.36 17.64
CA ILE A 128 -2.38 -22.61 18.68
C ILE A 128 -2.88 -23.74 19.58
N ALA A 129 -2.10 -24.80 19.70
CA ALA A 129 -2.34 -25.86 20.68
C ALA A 129 -1.12 -25.97 21.60
N PRO A 130 -1.31 -26.33 22.87
CA PRO A 130 -0.18 -26.68 23.72
C PRO A 130 0.53 -27.93 23.16
N ASP A 131 1.85 -27.91 23.13
CA ASP A 131 2.67 -29.10 22.88
C ASP A 131 2.61 -30.08 24.08
N GLU A 132 3.38 -31.14 24.00
CA GLU A 132 3.49 -32.16 25.07
C GLU A 132 4.00 -31.59 26.43
N ASN A 133 4.59 -30.39 26.41
CA ASN A 133 5.10 -29.70 27.61
C ASN A 133 4.15 -28.57 28.07
N GLY A 134 3.01 -28.36 27.36
CA GLY A 134 2.05 -27.31 27.68
C GLY A 134 2.42 -25.93 27.13
N GLU A 135 3.48 -25.82 26.33
CA GLU A 135 3.87 -24.58 25.68
C GLU A 135 3.00 -24.34 24.42
N PRO A 136 2.54 -23.09 24.19
CA PRO A 136 1.75 -22.77 23.03
C PRO A 136 2.59 -22.93 21.75
N THR A 137 2.29 -23.93 20.97
CA THR A 137 2.87 -24.14 19.63
C THR A 137 1.82 -23.95 18.56
N LEU A 138 2.22 -23.35 17.46
CA LEU A 138 1.42 -23.37 16.25
C LEU A 138 1.19 -24.84 15.86
N LYS A 139 -0.08 -25.23 15.69
CA LYS A 139 -0.34 -26.48 14.99
C LYS A 139 0.38 -26.37 13.66
N PRO A 140 1.28 -27.31 13.31
CA PRO A 140 1.82 -27.32 11.96
C PRO A 140 0.64 -27.23 11.00
N SER A 141 0.71 -26.35 10.01
CA SER A 141 -0.16 -26.44 8.85
C SER A 141 -0.02 -27.90 8.41
N GLY A 142 -1.09 -28.71 8.65
CA GLY A 142 -0.96 -30.16 8.68
C GLY A 142 -0.19 -30.68 7.49
N GLY A 143 0.89 -31.39 7.68
CA GLY A 143 1.82 -32.05 6.79
C GLY A 143 1.68 -31.71 5.31
N ASP A 144 2.54 -31.98 4.42
CA ASP A 144 2.53 -31.84 2.93
C ASP A 144 1.78 -30.63 2.28
N ASN A 145 1.13 -29.71 3.04
CA ASN A 145 0.24 -28.65 2.57
C ASN A 145 0.91 -27.27 2.47
N ASP A 146 2.18 -27.20 2.10
CA ASP A 146 2.81 -25.94 1.72
C ASP A 146 2.22 -25.38 0.41
N TYR A 147 1.49 -26.19 -0.34
CA TYR A 147 0.88 -25.85 -1.63
C TYR A 147 -0.64 -25.87 -1.54
N MET A 148 -1.27 -24.80 -2.04
CA MET A 148 -2.73 -24.74 -2.19
C MET A 148 -3.17 -25.78 -3.25
N SER A 149 -4.14 -26.63 -2.90
CA SER A 149 -4.72 -27.55 -3.87
C SER A 149 -5.58 -26.82 -4.91
N VAL A 150 -5.84 -27.47 -6.04
CA VAL A 150 -6.75 -26.93 -7.06
C VAL A 150 -8.14 -26.71 -6.45
N GLU A 151 -8.63 -27.66 -5.68
CA GLU A 151 -9.94 -27.60 -5.02
C GLU A 151 -10.03 -26.44 -4.04
N THR A 152 -8.96 -26.18 -3.27
CA THR A 152 -8.88 -25.04 -2.35
C THR A 152 -8.88 -23.71 -3.12
N ALA A 153 -8.12 -23.62 -4.22
CA ALA A 153 -8.08 -22.43 -5.07
C ALA A 153 -9.44 -22.14 -5.71
N GLU A 154 -10.13 -23.16 -6.18
CA GLU A 154 -11.48 -23.04 -6.73
C GLU A 154 -12.51 -22.64 -5.67
N ALA A 155 -12.47 -23.23 -4.48
CA ALA A 155 -13.33 -22.86 -3.37
C ALA A 155 -13.11 -21.42 -2.91
N ALA A 156 -11.86 -20.94 -2.91
CA ALA A 156 -11.54 -19.54 -2.62
C ALA A 156 -12.13 -18.58 -3.68
N CYS A 157 -12.12 -18.97 -4.95
CA CYS A 157 -12.78 -18.20 -6.02
C CYS A 157 -14.31 -18.16 -5.84
N ASP A 158 -14.92 -19.27 -5.44
CA ASP A 158 -16.36 -19.34 -5.18
C ASP A 158 -16.76 -18.48 -3.98
N LEU A 159 -15.99 -18.54 -2.88
CA LEU A 159 -16.15 -17.65 -1.72
C LEU A 159 -16.06 -16.19 -2.16
N PHE A 160 -15.02 -15.80 -2.90
CA PHE A 160 -14.84 -14.45 -3.38
C PHE A 160 -16.02 -13.99 -4.25
N GLY A 161 -16.46 -14.83 -5.18
CA GLY A 161 -17.63 -14.57 -6.03
C GLY A 161 -18.91 -14.35 -5.24
N ARG A 162 -19.12 -15.11 -4.16
CA ARG A 162 -20.27 -14.96 -3.25
C ARG A 162 -20.20 -13.65 -2.48
N LEU A 163 -19.07 -13.33 -1.89
CA LEU A 163 -18.87 -12.09 -1.11
C LEU A 163 -18.97 -10.83 -1.99
N LEU A 164 -18.58 -10.89 -3.26
CA LEU A 164 -18.71 -9.78 -4.20
C LEU A 164 -20.17 -9.40 -4.49
N GLN A 165 -21.15 -10.30 -4.31
CA GLN A 165 -22.55 -9.98 -4.59
C GLN A 165 -23.10 -8.85 -3.70
N THR A 166 -22.53 -8.65 -2.51
CA THR A 166 -22.95 -7.64 -1.54
C THR A 166 -21.89 -6.54 -1.31
N SER A 167 -20.68 -6.69 -1.86
CA SER A 167 -19.56 -5.80 -1.56
C SER A 167 -19.68 -4.38 -2.13
N GLY A 168 -20.40 -4.21 -3.24
CA GLY A 168 -20.49 -2.93 -3.95
C GLY A 168 -19.19 -2.45 -4.60
N GLN A 169 -18.10 -3.24 -4.57
CA GLN A 169 -16.81 -2.84 -5.12
C GLN A 169 -16.82 -2.87 -6.66
N PRO A 170 -16.51 -1.73 -7.33
CA PRO A 170 -16.55 -1.67 -8.79
C PRO A 170 -15.36 -2.37 -9.47
N THR A 171 -14.20 -2.44 -8.80
CA THR A 171 -12.94 -2.93 -9.37
C THR A 171 -12.14 -3.79 -8.39
N PRO A 172 -12.70 -4.93 -7.95
CA PRO A 172 -12.00 -5.83 -7.02
C PRO A 172 -10.77 -6.44 -7.67
N ARG A 173 -9.81 -6.84 -6.83
CA ARG A 173 -8.54 -7.42 -7.23
C ARG A 173 -8.31 -8.76 -6.56
N VAL A 174 -7.63 -9.66 -7.28
CA VAL A 174 -7.06 -10.89 -6.72
C VAL A 174 -5.55 -10.85 -6.92
N THR A 175 -4.82 -11.06 -5.84
CA THR A 175 -3.36 -11.13 -5.84
C THR A 175 -2.93 -12.57 -5.56
N PHE A 176 -2.22 -13.17 -6.51
CA PHE A 176 -1.55 -14.46 -6.32
C PHE A 176 -0.19 -14.21 -5.69
N TYR A 177 0.02 -14.79 -4.53
CA TYR A 177 1.16 -14.55 -3.65
C TYR A 177 1.67 -15.82 -3.00
N GLY A 178 2.69 -15.70 -2.13
CA GLY A 178 3.26 -16.77 -1.35
C GLY A 178 4.77 -16.63 -1.21
N GLY A 179 5.47 -17.73 -0.98
CA GLY A 179 6.92 -17.75 -1.14
C GLY A 179 7.29 -17.45 -2.59
N GLU A 180 6.87 -18.34 -3.52
CA GLU A 180 6.91 -18.09 -4.96
C GLU A 180 5.68 -18.69 -5.64
N PRO A 181 4.69 -17.89 -6.05
CA PRO A 181 3.42 -18.39 -6.58
C PRO A 181 3.58 -19.19 -7.89
N MET A 182 4.62 -18.92 -8.69
CA MET A 182 4.88 -19.65 -9.94
C MET A 182 5.30 -21.12 -9.73
N LEU A 183 5.56 -21.54 -8.48
CA LEU A 183 5.73 -22.94 -8.13
C LEU A 183 4.41 -23.72 -8.17
N ASN A 184 3.27 -23.04 -8.00
CA ASN A 184 1.94 -23.66 -7.98
C ASN A 184 1.10 -23.26 -9.21
N ARG A 185 1.55 -23.73 -10.38
CA ARG A 185 0.92 -23.40 -11.68
C ARG A 185 -0.48 -23.97 -11.83
N ASP A 186 -0.75 -25.10 -11.23
CA ASP A 186 -2.05 -25.77 -11.34
C ASP A 186 -3.14 -24.97 -10.63
N ALA A 187 -2.86 -24.44 -9.45
CA ALA A 187 -3.80 -23.54 -8.74
C ALA A 187 -4.03 -22.24 -9.53
N ILE A 188 -2.98 -21.65 -10.16
CA ILE A 188 -3.13 -20.47 -11.03
C ILE A 188 -4.05 -20.80 -12.22
N ARG A 189 -3.80 -21.93 -12.92
CA ARG A 189 -4.58 -22.34 -14.09
C ARG A 189 -6.05 -22.64 -13.74
N ALA A 190 -6.32 -23.12 -12.53
CA ALA A 190 -7.67 -23.38 -12.05
C ALA A 190 -8.39 -22.07 -11.66
N ALA A 191 -7.74 -21.20 -10.89
CA ALA A 191 -8.35 -19.98 -10.35
C ALA A 191 -8.64 -18.93 -11.43
N VAL A 192 -7.70 -18.69 -12.35
CA VAL A 192 -7.79 -17.58 -13.33
C VAL A 192 -9.07 -17.62 -14.18
N PRO A 193 -9.47 -18.73 -14.81
CA PRO A 193 -10.71 -18.81 -15.60
C PRO A 193 -11.95 -18.60 -14.74
N LYS A 194 -11.98 -19.16 -13.51
CA LYS A 194 -13.09 -18.97 -12.56
C LYS A 194 -13.27 -17.50 -12.23
N LEU A 195 -12.19 -16.81 -11.86
CA LEU A 195 -12.20 -15.39 -11.55
C LEU A 195 -12.64 -14.53 -12.75
N ARG A 196 -12.28 -14.89 -13.98
CA ARG A 196 -12.74 -14.20 -15.20
C ARG A 196 -14.22 -14.34 -15.46
N GLN A 197 -14.84 -15.40 -14.99
CA GLN A 197 -16.28 -15.66 -15.15
C GLN A 197 -17.12 -14.95 -14.07
N LEU A 198 -16.54 -14.47 -12.97
CA LEU A 198 -17.29 -13.79 -11.92
C LEU A 198 -17.98 -12.54 -12.45
N ARG A 199 -19.23 -12.36 -11.98
CA ARG A 199 -20.04 -11.17 -12.22
C ARG A 199 -20.73 -10.75 -10.92
N TRP A 200 -20.80 -9.44 -10.68
CA TRP A 200 -21.39 -8.90 -9.46
C TRP A 200 -22.06 -7.54 -9.73
N PRO A 201 -22.99 -7.09 -8.87
CA PRO A 201 -23.62 -5.78 -8.96
C PRO A 201 -22.59 -4.65 -8.82
N GLY A 202 -22.64 -3.66 -9.69
CA GLY A 202 -21.71 -2.50 -9.65
C GLY A 202 -20.34 -2.73 -10.34
N GLN A 203 -20.12 -3.87 -10.98
CA GLN A 203 -18.91 -4.15 -11.74
C GLN A 203 -18.62 -3.04 -12.77
N ALA A 204 -17.44 -2.39 -12.67
CA ALA A 204 -17.06 -1.33 -13.59
C ALA A 204 -16.27 -1.81 -14.82
N ARG A 205 -15.55 -2.93 -14.71
CA ARG A 205 -14.69 -3.47 -15.77
C ARG A 205 -15.36 -4.61 -16.51
N PRO A 206 -15.49 -4.54 -17.85
CA PRO A 206 -16.07 -5.64 -18.63
C PRO A 206 -15.32 -6.96 -18.50
N GLU A 207 -13.99 -6.89 -18.34
CA GLU A 207 -13.11 -8.05 -18.14
C GLU A 207 -13.24 -8.69 -16.76
N GLY A 208 -13.98 -8.07 -15.83
CA GLY A 208 -14.19 -8.60 -14.48
C GLY A 208 -13.09 -8.24 -13.49
N VAL A 209 -12.73 -9.19 -12.65
CA VAL A 209 -11.75 -9.03 -11.58
C VAL A 209 -10.36 -8.67 -12.12
N SER A 210 -9.69 -7.71 -11.50
CA SER A 210 -8.25 -7.44 -11.75
C SER A 210 -7.41 -8.54 -11.10
N MET A 211 -6.45 -9.10 -11.83
CA MET A 211 -5.59 -10.18 -11.31
C MET A 211 -4.13 -9.78 -11.40
N LEU A 212 -3.38 -10.03 -10.34
CA LEU A 212 -1.95 -9.74 -10.22
C LEU A 212 -1.20 -10.96 -9.68
N ILE A 213 -0.08 -11.30 -10.30
CA ILE A 213 0.90 -12.25 -9.75
C ILE A 213 2.12 -11.46 -9.31
N ILE A 214 2.59 -11.65 -8.06
CA ILE A 214 3.86 -11.11 -7.57
C ILE A 214 4.86 -12.26 -7.54
N THR A 215 5.90 -12.17 -8.36
CA THR A 215 6.89 -13.26 -8.54
C THR A 215 8.33 -12.76 -8.39
N ASN A 216 9.22 -13.65 -7.95
CA ASN A 216 10.65 -13.38 -7.95
C ASN A 216 11.31 -13.53 -9.36
N GLY A 217 10.55 -13.95 -10.36
CA GLY A 217 11.01 -14.05 -11.75
C GLY A 217 12.02 -15.19 -12.02
N GLN A 218 12.27 -16.09 -11.06
CA GLN A 218 13.19 -17.21 -11.27
C GLN A 218 12.58 -18.35 -12.10
N ILE A 219 11.28 -18.35 -12.28
CA ILE A 219 10.56 -19.34 -13.07
C ILE A 219 9.93 -18.63 -14.27
N TYR A 220 10.31 -19.03 -15.46
CA TYR A 220 9.66 -18.63 -16.71
C TYR A 220 9.08 -19.88 -17.38
N ASP A 221 7.81 -19.80 -17.72
CA ASP A 221 7.07 -20.84 -18.43
C ASP A 221 6.32 -20.17 -19.59
N ALA A 222 6.63 -20.55 -20.82
CA ALA A 222 6.08 -19.91 -22.02
C ALA A 222 4.58 -20.17 -22.15
N GLU A 223 4.12 -21.40 -21.91
CA GLU A 223 2.71 -21.77 -22.02
C GLU A 223 1.87 -21.07 -20.95
N LEU A 224 2.38 -20.98 -19.71
CA LEU A 224 1.72 -20.22 -18.67
C LEU A 224 1.72 -18.72 -18.98
N THR A 225 2.79 -18.20 -19.59
CA THR A 225 2.88 -16.80 -20.00
C THR A 225 1.81 -16.44 -21.03
N GLU A 226 1.63 -17.26 -22.05
CA GLU A 226 0.58 -17.11 -23.06
C GLU A 226 -0.82 -17.17 -22.43
N PHE A 227 -1.05 -18.12 -21.53
CA PHE A 227 -2.29 -18.24 -20.77
C PHE A 227 -2.59 -17.00 -19.93
N LEU A 228 -1.59 -16.44 -19.22
CA LEU A 228 -1.73 -15.23 -18.41
C LEU A 228 -2.02 -14.01 -19.30
N ALA A 229 -1.39 -13.91 -20.47
CA ALA A 229 -1.64 -12.84 -21.43
C ALA A 229 -3.08 -12.89 -21.97
N GLU A 230 -3.56 -14.08 -22.38
CA GLU A 230 -4.94 -14.28 -22.83
C GLU A 230 -5.96 -13.83 -21.79
N HIS A 231 -5.69 -14.14 -20.52
CA HIS A 231 -6.56 -13.81 -19.41
C HIS A 231 -6.28 -12.41 -18.82
N LYS A 232 -5.42 -11.59 -19.43
CA LYS A 232 -5.04 -10.25 -18.96
C LYS A 232 -4.63 -10.23 -17.48
N VAL A 233 -3.85 -11.20 -17.04
CA VAL A 233 -3.28 -11.23 -15.71
C VAL A 233 -2.04 -10.36 -15.68
N MET A 234 -1.94 -9.46 -14.73
CA MET A 234 -0.77 -8.60 -14.52
C MET A 234 0.34 -9.40 -13.81
N VAL A 235 1.59 -9.08 -14.10
CA VAL A 235 2.75 -9.70 -13.45
C VAL A 235 3.66 -8.60 -12.90
N SER A 236 3.92 -8.65 -11.60
CA SER A 236 4.93 -7.80 -10.94
C SER A 236 6.15 -8.65 -10.59
N VAL A 237 7.31 -8.27 -11.12
CA VAL A 237 8.57 -8.97 -10.85
C VAL A 237 9.35 -8.22 -9.78
N SER A 238 9.81 -8.97 -8.78
CA SER A 238 10.63 -8.42 -7.71
C SER A 238 12.06 -8.16 -8.18
N LEU A 239 12.44 -6.88 -8.30
CA LEU A 239 13.79 -6.42 -8.65
C LEU A 239 14.22 -5.27 -7.73
N ASP A 240 15.34 -5.40 -7.05
CA ASP A 240 15.79 -4.40 -6.07
C ASP A 240 16.81 -3.40 -6.62
N GLY A 241 16.89 -3.29 -7.91
CA GLY A 241 17.81 -2.39 -8.60
C GLY A 241 18.64 -3.09 -9.68
N MET A 242 19.84 -2.61 -9.92
CA MET A 242 20.81 -3.23 -10.81
C MET A 242 21.35 -4.54 -10.20
N ALA A 243 22.06 -5.35 -10.96
CA ALA A 243 22.50 -6.68 -10.54
C ALA A 243 23.23 -6.69 -9.17
N HIS A 244 24.12 -5.74 -8.92
CA HIS A 244 24.87 -5.69 -7.65
C HIS A 244 23.99 -5.35 -6.43
N HIS A 245 22.94 -4.54 -6.59
CA HIS A 245 21.95 -4.29 -5.52
C HIS A 245 21.13 -5.54 -5.26
N HIS A 246 20.54 -6.10 -6.32
CA HIS A 246 19.63 -7.24 -6.25
C HIS A 246 20.32 -8.47 -5.69
N ASP A 247 21.46 -8.85 -6.26
CA ASP A 247 22.19 -10.08 -5.92
C ASP A 247 22.87 -10.03 -4.55
N SER A 248 22.96 -8.85 -3.93
CA SER A 248 23.48 -8.70 -2.56
C SER A 248 22.51 -9.24 -1.49
N VAL A 249 21.21 -9.29 -1.78
CA VAL A 249 20.15 -9.66 -0.82
C VAL A 249 19.19 -10.72 -1.36
N ARG A 250 18.93 -10.75 -2.68
CA ARG A 250 18.05 -11.73 -3.32
C ARG A 250 18.87 -12.86 -3.94
N VAL A 251 19.21 -13.81 -3.12
CA VAL A 251 20.04 -14.97 -3.51
C VAL A 251 19.19 -16.24 -3.64
N ASN A 252 19.68 -17.21 -4.41
CA ASN A 252 19.14 -18.56 -4.38
C ASN A 252 19.61 -19.32 -3.13
N HIS A 253 19.08 -20.53 -2.88
CA HIS A 253 19.45 -21.36 -1.72
C HIS A 253 20.95 -21.69 -1.63
N GLY A 254 21.67 -21.61 -2.72
CA GLY A 254 23.13 -21.78 -2.76
C GLY A 254 23.91 -20.47 -2.56
N GLY A 255 23.25 -19.34 -2.27
CA GLY A 255 23.87 -18.02 -2.12
C GLY A 255 24.27 -17.38 -3.47
N GLY A 256 23.87 -17.95 -4.60
CA GLY A 256 24.21 -17.45 -5.94
C GLY A 256 23.26 -16.34 -6.43
N PRO A 257 23.68 -15.61 -7.50
CA PRO A 257 22.96 -14.47 -8.05
C PRO A 257 21.65 -14.87 -8.73
N THR A 258 20.67 -13.95 -8.76
CA THR A 258 19.32 -14.20 -9.31
C THR A 258 18.84 -13.10 -10.25
N PHE A 259 19.51 -11.95 -10.31
CA PHE A 259 19.12 -10.79 -11.10
C PHE A 259 18.91 -11.09 -12.57
N ASP A 260 19.91 -11.68 -13.22
CA ASP A 260 19.88 -11.90 -14.66
C ASP A 260 18.69 -12.76 -15.12
N LYS A 261 18.29 -13.72 -14.28
CA LYS A 261 17.16 -14.58 -14.58
C LYS A 261 15.84 -13.86 -14.39
N ALA A 262 15.69 -13.10 -13.30
CA ALA A 262 14.52 -12.28 -13.02
C ALA A 262 14.33 -11.22 -14.11
N ALA A 263 15.38 -10.49 -14.48
CA ALA A 263 15.34 -9.47 -15.51
C ALA A 263 14.94 -10.04 -16.89
N ARG A 264 15.54 -11.19 -17.29
CA ARG A 264 15.15 -11.87 -18.53
C ARG A 264 13.71 -12.38 -18.51
N SER A 265 13.20 -12.81 -17.37
CA SER A 265 11.80 -13.22 -17.24
C SER A 265 10.86 -12.03 -17.44
N LEU A 266 11.17 -10.88 -16.84
CA LEU A 266 10.41 -9.64 -17.04
C LEU A 266 10.41 -9.20 -18.51
N GLU A 267 11.58 -9.20 -19.17
CA GLU A 267 11.69 -8.88 -20.60
C GLU A 267 10.81 -9.80 -21.48
N LYS A 268 10.77 -11.09 -21.15
CA LYS A 268 9.92 -12.05 -21.87
C LYS A 268 8.43 -11.84 -21.61
N TYR A 269 8.03 -11.49 -20.37
CA TYR A 269 6.64 -11.15 -20.05
C TYR A 269 6.20 -9.91 -20.83
N ILE A 270 7.04 -8.88 -20.88
CA ILE A 270 6.78 -7.65 -21.66
C ILE A 270 6.64 -8.01 -23.15
N ALA A 271 7.57 -8.80 -23.69
CA ALA A 271 7.55 -9.22 -25.10
C ALA A 271 6.31 -10.06 -25.46
N ALA A 272 5.76 -10.82 -24.50
CA ALA A 272 4.51 -11.56 -24.64
C ALA A 272 3.25 -10.69 -24.52
N GLY A 273 3.40 -9.38 -24.26
CA GLY A 273 2.28 -8.42 -24.17
C GLY A 273 1.56 -8.40 -22.83
N LEU A 274 2.15 -8.96 -21.76
CA LEU A 274 1.58 -8.83 -20.42
C LEU A 274 1.73 -7.39 -19.91
N THR A 275 0.76 -6.96 -19.11
CA THR A 275 0.92 -5.78 -18.27
C THR A 275 1.86 -6.13 -17.13
N CYS A 276 3.05 -5.52 -17.12
CA CYS A 276 4.10 -5.81 -16.16
C CYS A 276 4.35 -4.64 -15.22
N GLY A 277 4.88 -4.95 -14.04
CA GLY A 277 5.43 -4.00 -13.08
C GLY A 277 6.69 -4.55 -12.41
N ILE A 278 7.38 -3.68 -11.70
CA ILE A 278 8.51 -4.00 -10.84
C ILE A 278 8.12 -3.66 -9.40
N CYS A 279 8.35 -4.61 -8.49
CA CYS A 279 8.27 -4.38 -7.06
C CYS A 279 9.69 -4.35 -6.49
N THR A 280 10.10 -3.23 -5.91
CA THR A 280 11.42 -3.01 -5.34
C THR A 280 11.33 -2.89 -3.83
N THR A 281 12.05 -3.72 -3.11
CA THR A 281 12.21 -3.56 -1.66
C THR A 281 13.37 -2.61 -1.40
N ILE A 282 13.06 -1.47 -0.75
CA ILE A 282 14.07 -0.49 -0.34
C ILE A 282 14.77 -0.99 0.92
N GLY A 283 16.09 -0.98 0.90
CA GLY A 283 16.91 -1.31 2.07
C GLY A 283 18.28 -0.65 1.98
N LYS A 284 19.16 -0.89 2.96
CA LYS A 284 20.52 -0.35 2.96
C LYS A 284 21.33 -0.71 1.71
N HIS A 285 20.96 -1.77 1.01
CA HIS A 285 21.63 -2.24 -0.20
C HIS A 285 21.35 -1.37 -1.44
N ASN A 286 20.29 -0.55 -1.42
CA ASN A 286 19.87 0.19 -2.62
C ASN A 286 19.33 1.60 -2.36
N VAL A 287 19.09 2.01 -1.10
CA VAL A 287 18.43 3.27 -0.78
C VAL A 287 19.12 4.49 -1.33
N ASP A 288 20.45 4.53 -1.32
CA ASP A 288 21.24 5.67 -1.79
C ASP A 288 21.17 5.84 -3.31
N ASP A 289 20.96 4.74 -4.05
CA ASP A 289 20.96 4.67 -5.51
C ASP A 289 19.55 4.59 -6.13
N LEU A 290 18.48 4.79 -5.33
CA LEU A 290 17.08 4.72 -5.83
C LEU A 290 16.83 5.62 -7.06
N PRO A 291 17.35 6.87 -7.14
CA PRO A 291 17.19 7.70 -8.33
C PRO A 291 17.83 7.10 -9.59
N GLU A 292 19.01 6.50 -9.48
CA GLU A 292 19.73 5.83 -10.57
C GLU A 292 19.02 4.52 -10.96
N ILE A 293 18.49 3.79 -9.98
CA ILE A 293 17.67 2.60 -10.19
C ILE A 293 16.39 2.95 -10.96
N ALA A 294 15.74 4.06 -10.60
CA ALA A 294 14.57 4.55 -11.30
C ALA A 294 14.86 4.85 -12.79
N ASP A 295 15.95 5.54 -13.07
CA ASP A 295 16.40 5.79 -14.45
C ASP A 295 16.70 4.49 -15.19
N TYR A 296 17.39 3.56 -14.56
CA TYR A 296 17.73 2.25 -15.14
C TYR A 296 16.48 1.42 -15.48
N PHE A 297 15.49 1.39 -14.56
CA PHE A 297 14.25 0.65 -14.81
C PHE A 297 13.40 1.29 -15.91
N ALA A 298 13.34 2.61 -15.93
CA ALA A 298 12.63 3.33 -17.00
C ALA A 298 13.27 3.09 -18.38
N GLU A 299 14.60 3.09 -18.47
CA GLU A 299 15.32 2.89 -19.72
C GLU A 299 15.27 1.45 -20.21
N ARG A 300 15.44 0.49 -19.30
CA ARG A 300 15.54 -0.93 -19.68
C ARG A 300 14.18 -1.58 -19.88
N PHE A 301 13.21 -1.30 -19.00
CA PHE A 301 11.94 -2.02 -18.96
C PHE A 301 10.74 -1.15 -19.32
N GLY A 302 10.72 0.13 -18.94
CA GLY A 302 9.63 1.05 -19.25
C GLY A 302 8.27 0.67 -18.64
N VAL A 303 8.27 -0.09 -17.54
CA VAL A 303 7.07 -0.55 -16.83
C VAL A 303 6.89 0.17 -15.50
N ALA A 304 5.69 0.12 -14.92
CA ALA A 304 5.43 0.70 -13.61
C ALA A 304 6.38 0.11 -12.54
N VAL A 305 6.79 0.95 -11.60
CA VAL A 305 7.66 0.57 -10.48
C VAL A 305 6.93 0.87 -9.18
N GLU A 306 7.10 0.03 -8.16
CA GLU A 306 6.61 0.25 -6.82
C GLU A 306 7.76 0.09 -5.83
N PHE A 307 8.12 1.17 -5.13
CA PHE A 307 9.16 1.19 -4.11
C PHE A 307 8.56 0.94 -2.73
N GLN A 308 8.83 -0.22 -2.15
CA GLN A 308 8.32 -0.61 -0.84
C GLN A 308 9.43 -0.65 0.21
N VAL A 309 9.20 -0.04 1.36
CA VAL A 309 10.09 -0.19 2.52
C VAL A 309 9.72 -1.48 3.25
N PRO A 310 10.67 -2.38 3.55
CA PRO A 310 10.39 -3.61 4.26
C PRO A 310 9.95 -3.32 5.70
N PHE A 311 9.24 -4.27 6.28
CA PHE A 311 9.01 -4.24 7.72
C PHE A 311 10.35 -4.38 8.45
N ASP A 312 10.46 -3.72 9.63
CA ASP A 312 11.62 -3.87 10.53
C ASP A 312 11.59 -5.23 11.28
N ILE A 313 11.20 -6.26 10.55
CA ILE A 313 11.10 -7.66 10.96
C ILE A 313 11.32 -8.53 9.73
N GLY A 314 11.81 -9.72 9.93
CA GLY A 314 12.04 -10.69 8.86
C GLY A 314 13.37 -11.41 9.04
N CYS A 315 13.69 -12.28 8.08
CA CYS A 315 15.00 -12.95 8.03
C CYS A 315 16.10 -11.89 7.92
N GLY A 316 17.12 -11.97 8.77
CA GLY A 316 18.22 -11.01 8.80
C GLY A 316 18.02 -9.80 9.73
N GLY A 317 16.86 -9.65 10.37
CA GLY A 317 16.65 -8.60 11.38
C GLY A 317 16.82 -7.18 10.82
N ASN A 318 17.30 -6.26 11.65
CA ASN A 318 17.49 -4.84 11.31
C ASN A 318 18.65 -4.56 10.35
N GLU A 319 19.40 -5.56 9.89
CA GLU A 319 20.61 -5.34 9.11
C GLU A 319 20.32 -4.62 7.77
N TYR A 320 19.23 -4.98 7.10
CA TYR A 320 18.85 -4.41 5.80
C TYR A 320 17.80 -3.31 5.91
N TYR A 321 17.26 -3.11 7.09
CA TYR A 321 16.19 -2.15 7.31
C TYR A 321 16.67 -0.70 7.23
N VAL A 322 15.83 0.14 6.59
CA VAL A 322 15.94 1.59 6.56
C VAL A 322 14.58 2.17 6.97
N PRO A 323 14.53 3.08 7.95
CA PRO A 323 13.29 3.78 8.29
C PRO A 323 12.67 4.47 7.07
N MET A 324 11.34 4.42 6.94
CA MET A 324 10.64 5.05 5.80
C MET A 324 10.98 6.54 5.66
N VAL A 325 11.12 7.26 6.76
CA VAL A 325 11.46 8.69 6.75
C VAL A 325 12.88 8.95 6.23
N ASP A 326 13.82 8.04 6.49
CA ASP A 326 15.21 8.18 6.02
C ASP A 326 15.33 7.83 4.52
N ALA A 327 14.53 6.85 4.06
CA ALA A 327 14.43 6.50 2.63
C ALA A 327 13.66 7.55 1.81
N PHE A 328 12.83 8.35 2.46
CA PHE A 328 11.88 9.26 1.81
C PHE A 328 12.52 10.21 0.78
N PRO A 329 13.61 10.95 1.08
CA PRO A 329 14.18 11.90 0.12
C PRO A 329 14.63 11.21 -1.20
N LYS A 330 15.23 10.04 -1.10
CA LYS A 330 15.69 9.27 -2.26
C LYS A 330 14.53 8.64 -3.03
N ALA A 331 13.53 8.13 -2.31
CA ALA A 331 12.32 7.58 -2.93
C ALA A 331 11.54 8.66 -3.70
N MET A 332 11.44 9.88 -3.16
CA MET A 332 10.76 10.98 -3.85
C MET A 332 11.57 11.51 -5.04
N GLU A 333 12.90 11.56 -4.97
CA GLU A 333 13.75 11.87 -6.11
C GLU A 333 13.57 10.82 -7.23
N ALA A 334 13.52 9.53 -6.87
CA ALA A 334 13.26 8.45 -7.82
C ALA A 334 11.87 8.59 -8.46
N TYR A 335 10.84 8.88 -7.66
CA TYR A 335 9.48 9.18 -8.15
C TYR A 335 9.48 10.30 -9.17
N GLU A 336 10.17 11.42 -8.91
CA GLU A 336 10.24 12.55 -9.81
C GLU A 336 10.96 12.21 -11.12
N ARG A 337 12.03 11.39 -11.06
CA ARG A 337 12.73 10.90 -12.26
C ARG A 337 11.83 10.03 -13.13
N LEU A 338 11.11 9.05 -12.52
CA LEU A 338 10.14 8.21 -13.21
C LEU A 338 9.01 9.05 -13.83
N ARG A 339 8.44 9.98 -13.07
CA ARG A 339 7.37 10.87 -13.52
C ARG A 339 7.78 11.69 -14.74
N ARG A 340 9.01 12.25 -14.77
CA ARG A 340 9.54 12.99 -15.93
C ARG A 340 9.69 12.11 -17.18
N ARG A 341 9.86 10.82 -17.02
CA ARG A 341 9.94 9.82 -18.10
C ARG A 341 8.59 9.21 -18.48
N GLY A 342 7.50 9.62 -17.83
CA GLY A 342 6.15 9.05 -18.06
C GLY A 342 5.97 7.64 -17.50
N VAL A 343 6.84 7.20 -16.60
CA VAL A 343 6.76 5.91 -15.90
C VAL A 343 6.08 6.12 -14.54
N ILE A 344 5.12 5.25 -14.22
CA ILE A 344 4.38 5.33 -12.96
C ILE A 344 5.21 4.71 -11.84
N GLU A 345 5.42 5.48 -10.76
CA GLU A 345 5.78 4.95 -9.46
C GLU A 345 4.48 4.78 -8.64
N GLY A 346 4.19 3.55 -8.19
CA GLY A 346 2.84 3.18 -7.76
C GLY A 346 2.39 3.83 -6.46
N LEU A 347 3.27 3.95 -5.45
CA LEU A 347 2.87 4.42 -4.11
C LEU A 347 2.74 5.95 -4.04
N ALA A 348 3.76 6.69 -4.48
CA ALA A 348 3.74 8.15 -4.46
C ALA A 348 2.72 8.69 -5.46
N PHE A 349 2.65 8.11 -6.68
CA PHE A 349 1.65 8.51 -7.67
C PHE A 349 0.22 8.39 -7.15
N LYS A 350 -0.12 7.28 -6.49
CA LYS A 350 -1.46 7.06 -5.93
C LYS A 350 -1.81 8.12 -4.89
N ARG A 351 -0.88 8.45 -3.98
CA ARG A 351 -1.08 9.48 -2.95
C ARG A 351 -1.21 10.88 -3.57
N VAL A 352 -0.32 11.23 -4.51
CA VAL A 352 -0.39 12.52 -5.21
C VAL A 352 -1.69 12.67 -5.99
N ALA A 353 -2.13 11.61 -6.67
CA ALA A 353 -3.39 11.63 -7.43
C ALA A 353 -4.62 11.79 -6.52
N GLU A 354 -4.64 11.12 -5.37
CA GLU A 354 -5.69 11.26 -4.36
C GLU A 354 -5.73 12.69 -3.80
N MET A 355 -4.57 13.24 -3.42
CA MET A 355 -4.48 14.62 -2.91
C MET A 355 -4.90 15.65 -3.97
N ALA A 356 -4.42 15.51 -5.21
CA ALA A 356 -4.78 16.40 -6.31
C ALA A 356 -6.28 16.30 -6.70
N GLY A 357 -6.89 15.14 -6.52
CA GLY A 357 -8.31 14.89 -6.79
C GLY A 357 -9.25 15.25 -5.63
N GLY A 358 -8.73 15.67 -4.47
CA GLY A 358 -9.53 15.95 -3.26
C GLY A 358 -10.17 14.69 -2.64
N GLY A 359 -9.68 13.50 -3.01
CA GLY A 359 -10.17 12.23 -2.46
C GLY A 359 -9.63 11.97 -1.05
N THR A 360 -10.44 11.42 -0.16
CA THR A 360 -10.01 11.04 1.19
C THR A 360 -9.72 9.55 1.27
N ARG A 361 -8.63 9.19 1.94
CA ARG A 361 -8.24 7.82 2.21
C ARG A 361 -8.68 7.41 3.62
N ARG A 362 -9.70 6.55 3.69
CA ARG A 362 -10.17 6.02 4.97
C ARG A 362 -9.15 5.04 5.59
N THR A 363 -8.57 4.15 4.77
CA THR A 363 -7.65 3.09 5.22
C THR A 363 -6.42 3.03 4.32
N ASP A 364 -5.25 2.77 4.90
CA ASP A 364 -3.99 2.64 4.15
C ASP A 364 -3.91 1.30 3.41
N CYS A 365 -4.38 0.25 4.03
CA CYS A 365 -4.31 -1.12 3.56
C CYS A 365 -5.70 -1.75 3.42
N SER A 366 -5.90 -2.58 2.41
CA SER A 366 -7.13 -3.36 2.20
C SER A 366 -7.42 -4.35 3.32
N ALA A 367 -6.42 -4.79 4.08
CA ALA A 367 -6.59 -5.62 5.28
C ALA A 367 -7.51 -4.98 6.33
N ILE A 368 -7.68 -3.65 6.26
CA ILE A 368 -8.58 -2.90 7.14
C ILE A 368 -10.01 -2.93 6.53
N GLY A 369 -10.64 -4.10 6.61
CA GLY A 369 -12.07 -4.29 6.31
C GLY A 369 -12.43 -4.51 4.83
N SER A 370 -11.49 -4.64 3.90
CA SER A 370 -11.80 -4.88 2.49
C SER A 370 -10.98 -6.00 1.84
N GLN A 371 -10.25 -6.79 2.62
CA GLN A 371 -9.41 -7.89 2.14
C GLN A 371 -9.76 -9.20 2.83
N VAL A 372 -9.67 -10.28 2.07
CA VAL A 372 -9.57 -11.65 2.59
C VAL A 372 -8.30 -12.28 2.08
N THR A 373 -7.55 -12.92 2.96
CA THR A 373 -6.39 -13.73 2.63
C THR A 373 -6.73 -15.20 2.81
N VAL A 374 -6.42 -16.01 1.81
CA VAL A 374 -6.57 -17.46 1.86
C VAL A 374 -5.20 -18.09 1.92
N SER A 375 -4.93 -18.86 2.96
CA SER A 375 -3.69 -19.64 3.12
C SER A 375 -3.71 -20.91 2.27
N PRO A 376 -2.57 -21.59 2.07
CA PRO A 376 -2.51 -22.78 1.21
C PRO A 376 -3.46 -23.91 1.62
N ASP A 377 -3.72 -24.04 2.91
CA ASP A 377 -4.67 -25.03 3.46
C ASP A 377 -6.13 -24.55 3.48
N GLY A 378 -6.43 -23.36 2.96
CA GLY A 378 -7.79 -22.84 2.84
C GLY A 378 -8.31 -22.05 4.03
N ALA A 379 -7.53 -21.81 5.08
CA ALA A 379 -7.95 -20.95 6.19
C ALA A 379 -7.98 -19.48 5.78
N LEU A 380 -8.86 -18.69 6.40
CA LEU A 380 -9.17 -17.29 6.05
C LEU A 380 -8.59 -16.34 7.10
N GLY A 381 -7.95 -15.27 6.65
CA GLY A 381 -7.39 -14.25 7.53
C GLY A 381 -7.41 -12.85 6.91
N PRO A 382 -7.23 -11.80 7.73
CA PRO A 382 -7.29 -10.41 7.25
C PRO A 382 -6.01 -9.98 6.50
N CYS A 383 -4.85 -10.58 6.78
CA CYS A 383 -3.57 -10.11 6.27
C CYS A 383 -2.65 -11.26 5.83
N HIS A 384 -2.09 -11.13 4.62
CA HIS A 384 -1.17 -12.12 4.06
C HIS A 384 0.16 -12.24 4.82
N SER A 385 0.58 -11.18 5.52
CA SER A 385 1.79 -11.23 6.37
C SER A 385 1.63 -12.09 7.63
N LEU A 386 0.39 -12.50 7.96
CA LEU A 386 0.07 -13.34 9.12
C LEU A 386 -0.12 -14.83 8.75
N VAL A 387 0.06 -15.20 7.49
CA VAL A 387 -0.17 -16.59 7.02
C VAL A 387 0.75 -17.58 7.71
N GLY A 388 2.03 -17.25 7.90
CA GLY A 388 2.99 -18.12 8.60
C GLY A 388 2.63 -18.34 10.08
N GLU A 389 2.14 -17.32 10.75
CA GLU A 389 1.83 -17.32 12.18
C GLU A 389 0.38 -17.67 12.50
N ARG A 390 -0.50 -17.67 11.52
CA ARG A 390 -1.95 -17.93 11.64
C ARG A 390 -2.67 -17.01 12.61
N ILE A 391 -2.08 -15.87 12.98
CA ILE A 391 -2.71 -14.90 13.86
C ILE A 391 -3.91 -14.28 13.15
N GLY A 392 -5.09 -14.34 13.78
CA GLY A 392 -6.33 -13.80 13.23
C GLY A 392 -6.91 -14.60 12.06
N PHE A 393 -6.43 -15.83 11.80
CA PHE A 393 -7.07 -16.72 10.84
C PHE A 393 -8.27 -17.42 11.48
N THR A 394 -9.38 -17.45 10.74
CA THR A 394 -10.67 -18.00 11.21
C THR A 394 -11.47 -18.54 10.04
N GLY A 395 -12.23 -19.62 10.25
CA GLY A 395 -13.00 -20.27 9.20
C GLY A 395 -12.18 -20.87 8.07
N HIS A 396 -12.86 -21.44 7.09
CA HIS A 396 -12.21 -22.14 5.98
C HIS A 396 -13.03 -21.99 4.69
N VAL A 397 -12.36 -21.97 3.53
CA VAL A 397 -13.00 -21.83 2.20
C VAL A 397 -14.01 -22.93 1.87
N SER A 398 -13.92 -24.09 2.52
CA SER A 398 -14.88 -25.20 2.34
C SER A 398 -16.20 -25.01 3.09
N GLU A 399 -16.31 -23.99 3.92
CA GLU A 399 -17.54 -23.68 4.65
C GLU A 399 -18.48 -22.87 3.75
N PRO A 400 -19.60 -23.44 3.28
CA PRO A 400 -20.35 -22.85 2.17
C PRO A 400 -21.02 -21.51 2.49
N ASP A 401 -21.40 -21.29 3.76
CA ASP A 401 -22.10 -20.08 4.19
C ASP A 401 -21.25 -19.17 5.08
N PHE A 402 -19.98 -19.48 5.26
CA PHE A 402 -19.10 -18.70 6.11
C PHE A 402 -18.78 -17.34 5.48
N ASP A 403 -19.04 -16.26 6.23
CA ASP A 403 -18.62 -14.91 5.89
C ASP A 403 -17.55 -14.45 6.90
N PRO A 404 -16.29 -14.25 6.47
CA PRO A 404 -15.24 -13.81 7.37
C PRO A 404 -15.53 -12.44 8.00
N PHE A 405 -16.29 -11.56 7.32
CA PHE A 405 -16.61 -10.23 7.82
C PHE A 405 -17.62 -10.22 8.98
N ASP A 406 -18.31 -11.34 9.22
CA ASP A 406 -19.17 -11.51 10.40
C ASP A 406 -18.38 -11.91 11.67
N THR A 407 -17.07 -12.17 11.54
CA THR A 407 -16.24 -12.57 12.67
C THR A 407 -15.64 -11.37 13.40
N GLU A 408 -15.42 -11.53 14.71
CA GLU A 408 -14.88 -10.49 15.56
C GLU A 408 -13.53 -9.94 15.05
N ILE A 409 -12.64 -10.81 14.58
CA ILE A 409 -11.32 -10.42 14.07
C ILE A 409 -11.40 -9.52 12.84
N PHE A 410 -12.25 -9.84 11.86
CA PHE A 410 -12.41 -9.00 10.68
C PHE A 410 -13.12 -7.68 11.00
N GLN A 411 -14.07 -7.68 11.93
CA GLN A 411 -14.74 -6.47 12.42
C GLN A 411 -13.77 -5.57 13.18
N GLU A 412 -12.92 -6.14 14.02
CA GLU A 412 -11.88 -5.39 14.73
C GLU A 412 -10.90 -4.72 13.75
N TRP A 413 -10.42 -5.48 12.75
CA TRP A 413 -9.54 -4.92 11.71
C TRP A 413 -10.25 -3.83 10.90
N ALA A 414 -11.52 -4.03 10.54
CA ALA A 414 -12.31 -3.04 9.82
C ALA A 414 -12.54 -1.75 10.62
N GLY A 415 -12.61 -1.87 11.95
CA GLY A 415 -12.74 -0.74 12.87
C GLY A 415 -11.48 0.10 13.03
N ARG A 416 -10.31 -0.39 12.60
CA ARG A 416 -9.03 0.31 12.75
C ARG A 416 -8.78 1.32 11.63
N TYR A 417 -9.30 2.51 11.76
CA TYR A 417 -9.02 3.62 10.84
C TYR A 417 -8.85 4.92 11.63
N PRO A 418 -8.23 5.98 11.05
CA PRO A 418 -7.77 7.15 11.81
C PRO A 418 -8.82 7.83 12.68
N LEU A 419 -10.10 7.88 12.28
CA LEU A 419 -11.14 8.52 13.09
C LEU A 419 -11.49 7.72 14.36
N ASN A 420 -11.19 6.41 14.38
CA ASN A 420 -11.36 5.55 15.56
C ASN A 420 -10.08 5.43 16.40
N MET A 421 -8.98 6.05 15.96
CA MET A 421 -7.71 6.04 16.68
C MET A 421 -7.50 7.37 17.41
N PRO A 422 -7.59 7.42 18.76
CA PRO A 422 -7.54 8.69 19.51
C PRO A 422 -6.28 9.51 19.19
N ASP A 423 -5.16 8.86 18.98
CA ASP A 423 -3.87 9.48 18.67
C ASP A 423 -3.79 10.11 17.26
N CYS A 424 -4.78 9.86 16.41
CA CYS A 424 -4.88 10.48 15.09
C CYS A 424 -5.76 11.72 15.07
N SER A 425 -6.43 12.05 16.17
CA SER A 425 -7.22 13.26 16.31
C SER A 425 -6.35 14.51 16.14
N GLY A 426 -6.76 15.46 15.31
CA GLY A 426 -5.98 16.66 15.02
C GLY A 426 -4.78 16.47 14.09
N CYS A 427 -4.59 15.27 13.50
CA CYS A 427 -3.48 15.00 12.62
C CYS A 427 -3.67 15.62 11.22
N SER A 428 -2.69 16.38 10.73
CA SER A 428 -2.72 16.97 9.39
C SER A 428 -2.70 15.93 8.25
N ALA A 429 -2.28 14.69 8.54
CA ALA A 429 -2.28 13.59 7.57
C ALA A 429 -3.57 12.75 7.57
N LEU A 430 -4.61 13.16 8.28
CA LEU A 430 -5.81 12.37 8.53
C LEU A 430 -6.45 11.83 7.24
N GLY A 431 -6.61 12.63 6.22
CA GLY A 431 -7.26 12.26 4.95
C GLY A 431 -6.39 11.50 3.95
N ILE A 432 -5.09 11.31 4.23
CA ILE A 432 -4.15 10.70 3.29
C ILE A 432 -3.36 9.54 3.86
N CYS A 433 -3.29 9.42 5.19
CA CYS A 433 -2.51 8.38 5.88
C CYS A 433 -3.24 7.03 5.88
N GLY A 434 -4.54 7.02 6.18
CA GLY A 434 -5.31 5.79 6.35
C GLY A 434 -4.92 4.95 7.57
N GLY A 435 -4.14 5.49 8.53
CA GLY A 435 -3.79 4.83 9.79
C GLY A 435 -2.56 3.94 9.76
N GLY A 436 -1.91 3.78 8.61
CA GLY A 436 -0.73 2.92 8.44
C GLY A 436 -1.03 1.41 8.53
N CYS A 437 0.03 0.61 8.60
CA CYS A 437 -0.05 -0.85 8.58
C CYS A 437 -0.43 -1.44 9.95
N PRO A 438 -1.57 -2.17 10.08
CA PRO A 438 -1.95 -2.83 11.34
C PRO A 438 -0.92 -3.89 11.78
N TYR A 439 -0.39 -4.65 10.82
CA TYR A 439 0.63 -5.66 11.09
C TYR A 439 1.88 -5.04 11.71
N ASN A 440 2.40 -3.94 11.12
CA ASN A 440 3.57 -3.26 11.65
C ASN A 440 3.31 -2.65 13.06
N ALA A 441 2.13 -2.07 13.26
CA ALA A 441 1.72 -1.57 14.57
C ALA A 441 1.68 -2.70 15.63
N MET A 442 1.07 -3.82 15.31
CA MET A 442 0.96 -4.99 16.17
C MET A 442 2.34 -5.54 16.55
N ILE A 443 3.21 -5.78 15.57
CA ILE A 443 4.53 -6.36 15.81
C ILE A 443 5.43 -5.41 16.62
N LYS A 444 5.37 -4.10 16.35
CA LYS A 444 6.25 -3.11 17.00
C LYS A 444 5.71 -2.57 18.30
N ARG A 445 4.39 -2.58 18.51
CA ARG A 445 3.71 -1.93 19.63
C ARG A 445 2.80 -2.87 20.42
N GLY A 446 2.59 -4.09 19.94
CA GLY A 446 1.79 -5.12 20.62
C GLY A 446 0.27 -5.07 20.33
N SER A 447 -0.21 -4.11 19.51
CA SER A 447 -1.63 -4.01 19.18
C SER A 447 -1.82 -3.39 17.81
N ILE A 448 -2.85 -3.85 17.07
CA ILE A 448 -3.26 -3.22 15.81
C ILE A 448 -3.77 -1.79 16.03
N TRP A 449 -4.22 -1.44 17.23
CA TRP A 449 -4.76 -0.12 17.58
C TRP A 449 -3.68 0.93 17.82
N GLU A 450 -2.44 0.51 17.95
CA GLU A 450 -1.31 1.41 18.06
C GLU A 450 -1.00 2.08 16.70
N LYS A 451 -0.32 3.23 16.77
CA LYS A 451 0.20 3.89 15.57
C LYS A 451 1.30 3.06 14.93
N ASP A 452 1.26 2.93 13.62
CA ASP A 452 2.41 2.45 12.86
C ASP A 452 3.57 3.44 13.02
N PRO A 453 4.69 3.03 13.66
CA PRO A 453 5.77 3.95 13.99
C PRO A 453 6.49 4.54 12.76
N GLN A 454 6.41 3.87 11.63
CA GLN A 454 7.04 4.34 10.40
C GLN A 454 6.15 5.33 9.63
N GLN A 455 4.85 5.12 9.65
CA GLN A 455 3.89 5.85 8.82
C GLN A 455 3.76 7.32 9.18
N CYS A 456 3.77 7.66 10.48
CA CYS A 456 3.55 9.04 10.92
C CYS A 456 4.62 10.01 10.37
N SER A 457 5.90 9.72 10.61
CA SER A 457 7.00 10.57 10.16
C SER A 457 7.09 10.62 8.63
N TYR A 458 6.84 9.48 7.96
CA TYR A 458 6.76 9.43 6.51
C TYR A 458 5.67 10.35 5.96
N MET A 459 4.48 10.33 6.55
CA MET A 459 3.36 11.14 6.05
C MET A 459 3.55 12.64 6.27
N TYR A 460 4.16 13.05 7.37
CA TYR A 460 4.51 14.45 7.57
C TYR A 460 5.57 14.92 6.54
N ALA A 461 6.58 14.11 6.28
CA ALA A 461 7.56 14.38 5.23
C ALA A 461 6.91 14.44 3.83
N PHE A 462 5.90 13.59 3.58
CA PHE A 462 5.15 13.59 2.32
C PHE A 462 4.31 14.86 2.14
N ILE A 463 3.66 15.36 3.19
CA ILE A 463 2.93 16.64 3.16
C ILE A 463 3.91 17.80 2.89
N ASP A 464 5.06 17.83 3.56
CA ASP A 464 6.08 18.83 3.33
C ASP A 464 6.58 18.83 1.89
N TRP A 465 6.85 17.66 1.33
CA TRP A 465 7.21 17.54 -0.07
C TRP A 465 6.08 17.98 -1.00
N TYR A 466 4.84 17.64 -0.69
CA TYR A 466 3.68 18.03 -1.50
C TYR A 466 3.46 19.55 -1.53
N ILE A 467 3.67 20.23 -0.40
CA ILE A 467 3.64 21.69 -0.33
C ILE A 467 4.73 22.29 -1.25
N ASP A 468 5.96 21.73 -1.26
CA ASP A 468 7.05 22.18 -2.14
C ASP A 468 6.76 21.90 -3.63
N ASP A 469 6.19 20.74 -3.96
CA ASP A 469 5.78 20.40 -5.35
C ASP A 469 4.68 21.38 -5.85
N CYS A 470 3.69 21.67 -5.00
CA CYS A 470 2.66 22.68 -5.31
C CYS A 470 3.25 24.08 -5.50
N TRP A 471 4.20 24.48 -4.65
CA TRP A 471 4.90 25.75 -4.81
C TRP A 471 5.70 25.84 -6.11
N SER A 472 6.45 24.81 -6.43
CA SER A 472 7.24 24.71 -7.66
C SER A 472 6.36 24.82 -8.91
N ARG A 473 5.21 24.15 -8.90
CA ARG A 473 4.21 24.22 -9.99
C ARG A 473 3.59 25.62 -10.09
N TYR A 474 3.26 26.25 -8.97
CA TYR A 474 2.77 27.61 -8.94
C TYR A 474 3.76 28.60 -9.55
N GLN A 475 5.04 28.50 -9.22
CA GLN A 475 6.12 29.33 -9.78
C GLN A 475 6.25 29.11 -11.30
N ALA A 476 6.23 27.85 -11.75
CA ALA A 476 6.31 27.52 -13.18
C ALA A 476 5.12 28.08 -13.97
N ALA A 477 3.92 27.97 -13.45
CA ALA A 477 2.71 28.52 -14.06
C ALA A 477 2.75 30.05 -14.14
N THR A 478 3.21 30.72 -13.08
CA THR A 478 3.35 32.17 -13.02
C THR A 478 4.40 32.68 -14.00
N ALA A 479 5.55 32.00 -14.12
CA ALA A 479 6.61 32.33 -15.08
C ALA A 479 6.11 32.17 -16.54
N ALA A 480 5.33 31.12 -16.82
CA ALA A 480 4.74 30.90 -18.15
C ALA A 480 3.71 31.98 -18.56
N THR A 481 2.97 32.54 -17.59
CA THR A 481 2.00 33.62 -17.86
C THR A 481 2.67 34.99 -18.04
N GLN A 482 3.88 35.17 -17.55
CA GLN A 482 4.64 36.42 -17.70
C GLN A 482 5.50 36.47 -18.99
N GLN A 483 5.61 35.38 -19.75
CA GLN A 483 6.22 35.40 -21.08
C GLN A 483 5.19 35.95 -22.09
N PRO A 484 5.56 36.91 -22.99
CA PRO A 484 4.64 37.40 -24.01
C PRO A 484 4.20 36.24 -24.89
N GLN A 485 2.90 36.07 -24.98
CA GLN A 485 2.22 34.97 -25.67
C GLN A 485 2.70 34.81 -27.12
N ALA A 486 3.45 33.76 -27.38
CA ALA A 486 3.51 33.15 -28.70
C ALA A 486 2.55 31.94 -28.66
N ASN A 487 1.31 32.17 -29.07
CA ASN A 487 0.22 31.21 -29.28
C ASN A 487 -0.42 30.50 -28.09
N PRO A 488 -1.75 30.64 -27.91
CA PRO A 488 -2.49 29.87 -26.89
C PRO A 488 -2.93 28.53 -27.46
N VAL A 489 -2.32 27.44 -27.07
CA VAL A 489 -2.87 26.10 -27.33
C VAL A 489 -2.78 25.23 -26.06
N ARG A 490 -3.97 25.06 -25.47
CA ARG A 490 -4.49 23.87 -24.79
C ARG A 490 -3.86 23.33 -23.52
N ASN A 491 -4.65 23.48 -22.44
CA ASN A 491 -4.88 22.48 -21.37
C ASN A 491 -3.68 21.80 -20.72
N ALA A 492 -3.21 22.37 -19.64
CA ALA A 492 -2.52 21.65 -18.57
C ALA A 492 -3.55 21.16 -17.54
N ALA A 493 -4.33 20.16 -17.92
CA ALA A 493 -4.96 19.23 -17.01
C ALA A 493 -4.45 17.85 -17.41
N PHE A 494 -3.80 17.16 -16.49
CA PHE A 494 -3.18 15.84 -16.69
C PHE A 494 -1.87 15.83 -17.49
N ALA A 495 -0.76 16.20 -16.84
CA ALA A 495 0.56 15.66 -17.08
C ALA A 495 1.28 15.51 -15.73
#